data_c7f4c785497b85ef444467a2f009f107
#
_entry.id   c7f4c785497b85ef444467a2f009f107
#
_cell.length_a   1.000
_cell.length_b   1.000
_cell.length_c   1.000
_cell.angle_alpha   90.00
_cell.angle_beta   90.00
_cell.angle_gamma   90.00
#
_symmetry.space_group_name_H-M   'P 1'
#
loop_
_entity.id
_entity.type
_entity.pdbx_description
1 polymer ?
#
loop_
_entity_poly.entity_id
_entity_poly.type
_entity_poly.pdbx_seq_one_letter_code
_entity_poly.pdbx_strand_id
1 'polypeptide(L)'
;VTNISKSAPNSIRGITIGRWADDDDSDDNDKKKDDNIVVTPVFRDGDDLSIEVELESVRPFLQLFYVQADQSAKEVFRGMIDKDEDGIRKFEIGTRKSGTRISFEPPFGTEAVIAIAGTRPLIMKTLPKNAAESDFMDGLRTALDEAEKDNYAFAASVMQMQVVDR
;
A
#
# COMPACT_ATOMS: atom_id res chain seq x y z
N VAL A 1 -11.30 4.29 -2.49
CA VAL A 1 -10.61 2.97 -2.50
C VAL A 1 -11.21 2.15 -3.62
N THR A 2 -10.46 1.93 -4.69
CA THR A 2 -10.89 1.03 -5.76
C THR A 2 -10.42 -0.36 -5.41
N ASN A 3 -11.35 -1.22 -5.03
CA ASN A 3 -11.08 -2.62 -4.76
C ASN A 3 -11.04 -3.37 -6.11
N ILE A 4 -9.88 -3.87 -6.51
CA ILE A 4 -9.69 -4.56 -7.80
C ILE A 4 -9.93 -6.08 -7.66
N SER A 5 -10.41 -6.54 -6.52
CA SER A 5 -10.65 -7.96 -6.29
C SER A 5 -11.99 -8.39 -6.87
N LYS A 6 -11.97 -9.30 -7.84
CA LYS A 6 -13.18 -9.88 -8.46
C LYS A 6 -13.76 -11.10 -7.76
N SER A 7 -13.09 -11.76 -6.80
CA SER A 7 -13.61 -13.07 -6.35
C SER A 7 -13.05 -13.67 -5.06
N ALA A 8 -12.49 -12.91 -4.16
CA ALA A 8 -12.09 -13.47 -2.86
C ALA A 8 -12.41 -12.52 -1.71
N PRO A 9 -12.88 -13.06 -0.57
CA PRO A 9 -13.04 -12.24 0.61
C PRO A 9 -11.70 -11.61 0.96
N ASN A 10 -11.75 -10.33 1.24
CA ASN A 10 -10.66 -9.41 1.50
C ASN A 10 -9.48 -10.05 2.26
N SER A 11 -8.42 -10.37 1.56
CA SER A 11 -7.17 -10.82 2.18
C SER A 11 -6.28 -9.68 2.62
N ILE A 12 -6.64 -8.46 2.26
CA ILE A 12 -6.09 -7.24 2.84
C ILE A 12 -7.16 -6.64 3.71
N ARG A 13 -6.99 -6.71 5.04
CA ARG A 13 -7.94 -6.17 6.01
C ARG A 13 -7.90 -4.65 6.06
N GLY A 14 -6.75 -4.06 5.76
CA GLY A 14 -6.62 -2.62 5.71
C GLY A 14 -5.24 -2.17 5.26
N ILE A 15 -5.21 -1.01 4.63
CA ILE A 15 -4.01 -0.20 4.45
C ILE A 15 -4.23 1.07 5.24
N THR A 16 -3.32 1.38 6.15
CA THR A 16 -3.31 2.63 6.88
C THR A 16 -2.10 3.43 6.45
N ILE A 17 -2.33 4.67 6.07
CA ILE A 17 -1.28 5.64 5.78
C ILE A 17 -1.31 6.69 6.87
N GLY A 18 -0.17 6.95 7.47
CA GLY A 18 -0.02 7.93 8.53
C GLY A 18 1.20 8.80 8.36
N ARG A 19 1.31 9.79 9.23
CA ARG A 19 2.53 10.56 9.42
C ARG A 19 3.39 9.89 10.46
N TRP A 20 4.70 9.98 10.29
CA TRP A 20 5.61 9.66 11.36
C TRP A 20 5.36 10.67 12.49
N ALA A 21 4.72 10.24 13.57
CA ALA A 21 4.56 11.07 14.75
C ALA A 21 5.82 10.97 15.61
N ASP A 22 6.36 12.11 15.99
CA ASP A 22 7.19 12.20 17.19
C ASP A 22 6.28 11.87 18.39
N ASP A 23 6.71 10.90 19.23
CA ASP A 23 5.95 10.44 20.39
C ASP A 23 5.83 11.49 21.50
N ASP A 24 5.23 12.61 21.22
CA ASP A 24 4.71 13.52 22.23
C ASP A 24 3.32 13.98 21.78
N ASP A 25 2.38 13.31 22.35
CA ASP A 25 1.02 13.70 22.70
C ASP A 25 0.04 12.57 22.42
N SER A 26 0.00 11.69 23.41
CA SER A 26 -1.20 10.91 23.68
C SER A 26 -2.29 11.86 24.16
N ASP A 27 -3.13 12.33 23.27
CA ASP A 27 -4.46 12.78 23.64
C ASP A 27 -5.52 12.00 22.88
N ASP A 28 -6.11 11.09 23.65
CA ASP A 28 -7.37 10.45 23.40
C ASP A 28 -8.37 11.45 22.82
N ASN A 29 -8.70 11.26 21.56
CA ASN A 29 -9.99 11.72 21.08
C ASN A 29 -10.64 10.61 20.29
N ASP A 30 -11.51 9.89 21.01
CA ASP A 30 -12.62 9.14 20.50
C ASP A 30 -13.31 9.90 19.35
N LYS A 31 -12.81 9.73 18.13
CA LYS A 31 -13.56 10.11 16.93
C LYS A 31 -14.36 8.91 16.49
N LYS A 32 -15.67 8.96 16.83
CA LYS A 32 -16.72 8.16 16.23
C LYS A 32 -16.40 7.93 14.74
N LYS A 33 -16.32 6.66 14.36
CA LYS A 33 -16.37 6.25 12.96
C LYS A 33 -17.69 6.72 12.38
N ASP A 34 -17.66 7.83 11.66
CA ASP A 34 -18.70 8.13 10.68
C ASP A 34 -18.39 7.28 9.45
N ASP A 35 -19.14 6.21 9.30
CA ASP A 35 -19.11 5.34 8.16
C ASP A 35 -19.48 6.13 6.90
N ASN A 36 -18.62 6.08 5.88
CA ASN A 36 -18.82 6.46 4.47
C ASN A 36 -18.23 7.79 3.94
N ILE A 37 -17.32 8.45 4.61
CA ILE A 37 -16.57 9.52 3.94
C ILE A 37 -15.19 8.98 3.57
N VAL A 38 -14.96 8.73 2.28
CA VAL A 38 -13.62 8.43 1.76
C VAL A 38 -12.84 9.74 1.75
N VAL A 39 -12.06 9.98 2.81
CA VAL A 39 -11.18 11.15 2.90
C VAL A 39 -9.84 10.77 2.30
N THR A 40 -9.44 11.45 1.22
CA THR A 40 -8.08 11.35 0.70
C THR A 40 -7.12 12.03 1.67
N PRO A 41 -6.15 11.32 2.26
CA PRO A 41 -5.19 11.94 3.16
C PRO A 41 -4.32 12.96 2.43
N VAL A 42 -4.04 14.06 3.10
CA VAL A 42 -3.21 15.16 2.58
C VAL A 42 -1.93 15.24 3.41
N PHE A 43 -0.80 15.16 2.72
CA PHE A 43 0.53 15.33 3.28
C PHE A 43 1.17 16.62 2.77
N ARG A 44 2.18 17.10 3.46
CA ARG A 44 2.95 18.29 3.08
C ARG A 44 4.42 17.94 2.88
N ASP A 45 5.10 18.77 2.11
CA ASP A 45 6.56 18.71 2.05
C ASP A 45 7.16 18.72 3.46
N GLY A 46 8.08 17.78 3.70
CA GLY A 46 8.70 17.57 5.02
C GLY A 46 7.93 16.64 5.95
N ASP A 47 6.73 16.20 5.60
CA ASP A 47 6.07 15.09 6.28
C ASP A 47 6.75 13.76 5.89
N ASP A 48 6.81 12.83 6.81
CA ASP A 48 7.24 11.46 6.54
C ASP A 48 6.04 10.53 6.46
N LEU A 49 6.08 9.61 5.49
CA LEU A 49 5.04 8.64 5.26
C LEU A 49 5.27 7.38 6.07
N SER A 50 4.24 6.93 6.76
CA SER A 50 4.17 5.58 7.31
C SER A 50 3.07 4.77 6.63
N ILE A 51 3.36 3.51 6.34
CA ILE A 51 2.42 2.58 5.71
C ILE A 51 2.31 1.35 6.59
N GLU A 52 1.09 0.98 6.92
CA GLU A 52 0.75 -0.23 7.63
C GLU A 52 -0.23 -1.04 6.82
N VAL A 53 0.04 -2.34 6.64
CA VAL A 53 -0.81 -3.25 5.89
C VAL A 53 -1.11 -4.47 6.77
N GLU A 54 -2.39 -4.73 7.00
CA GLU A 54 -2.86 -5.93 7.69
C GLU A 54 -3.39 -6.93 6.69
N LEU A 55 -2.89 -8.18 6.76
CA LEU A 55 -3.22 -9.26 5.86
C LEU A 55 -4.04 -10.34 6.57
N GLU A 56 -4.93 -10.98 5.83
CA GLU A 56 -5.52 -12.22 6.27
C GLU A 56 -4.51 -13.39 6.24
N SER A 57 -4.72 -14.36 7.11
CA SER A 57 -3.77 -15.46 7.33
C SER A 57 -3.53 -16.35 6.13
N VAL A 58 -4.48 -16.41 5.20
CA VAL A 58 -4.44 -17.33 4.04
C VAL A 58 -3.60 -16.82 2.87
N ARG A 59 -3.25 -15.52 2.86
CA ARG A 59 -2.44 -14.89 1.80
C ARG A 59 -1.28 -14.10 2.42
N PRO A 60 -0.21 -14.80 2.79
CA PRO A 60 0.87 -14.19 3.55
C PRO A 60 1.89 -13.43 2.70
N PHE A 61 1.86 -13.58 1.37
CA PHE A 61 2.82 -12.93 0.50
C PHE A 61 2.34 -11.54 0.10
N LEU A 62 3.11 -10.51 0.44
CA LEU A 62 2.82 -9.10 0.15
C LEU A 62 3.78 -8.55 -0.89
N GLN A 63 3.22 -7.84 -1.87
CA GLN A 63 3.93 -6.92 -2.74
C GLN A 63 3.36 -5.53 -2.56
N LEU A 64 4.22 -4.57 -2.34
CA LEU A 64 3.85 -3.17 -2.09
C LEU A 64 4.52 -2.30 -3.14
N PHE A 65 3.72 -1.52 -3.85
CA PHE A 65 4.17 -0.59 -4.87
C PHE A 65 3.81 0.84 -4.47
N TYR A 66 4.65 1.76 -4.89
CA TYR A 66 4.46 3.18 -4.68
C TYR A 66 4.44 3.90 -6.02
N VAL A 67 3.39 4.66 -6.27
CA VAL A 67 3.22 5.50 -7.46
C VAL A 67 3.42 6.94 -7.05
N GLN A 68 4.43 7.59 -7.62
CA GLN A 68 4.82 8.96 -7.31
C GLN A 68 4.07 9.98 -8.18
N ALA A 69 4.06 11.23 -7.75
CA ALA A 69 3.41 12.32 -8.48
C ALA A 69 4.04 12.61 -9.85
N ASP A 70 5.28 12.20 -10.08
CA ASP A 70 5.94 12.26 -11.40
C ASP A 70 5.48 11.16 -12.37
N GLN A 71 4.45 10.38 -11.97
CA GLN A 71 3.92 9.25 -12.72
C GLN A 71 4.89 8.07 -12.88
N SER A 72 5.84 7.93 -11.99
CA SER A 72 6.69 6.74 -11.88
C SER A 72 6.15 5.78 -10.81
N ALA A 73 6.36 4.48 -11.02
CA ALA A 73 5.99 3.43 -10.08
C ALA A 73 7.21 2.57 -9.72
N LYS A 74 7.32 2.21 -8.44
CA LYS A 74 8.39 1.35 -7.94
C LYS A 74 7.85 0.33 -6.93
N GLU A 75 8.46 -0.86 -6.90
CA GLU A 75 8.23 -1.82 -5.83
C GLU A 75 9.02 -1.40 -4.59
N VAL A 76 8.35 -1.24 -3.47
CA VAL A 76 8.96 -0.85 -2.21
C VAL A 76 9.13 -2.01 -1.24
N PHE A 77 8.34 -3.08 -1.42
CA PHE A 77 8.46 -4.30 -0.63
C PHE A 77 7.96 -5.52 -1.39
N ARG A 78 8.60 -6.66 -1.15
CA ARG A 78 8.18 -7.99 -1.60
C ARG A 78 8.61 -9.03 -0.59
N GLY A 79 7.69 -9.82 -0.08
CA GLY A 79 8.05 -10.88 0.84
C GLY A 79 6.87 -11.53 1.57
N MET A 80 7.20 -12.57 2.30
CA MET A 80 6.28 -13.24 3.23
C MET A 80 6.16 -12.42 4.51
N ILE A 81 4.95 -12.30 5.01
CA ILE A 81 4.66 -11.65 6.29
C ILE A 81 4.32 -12.73 7.30
N ASP A 82 5.13 -12.83 8.35
CA ASP A 82 4.89 -13.76 9.45
C ASP A 82 3.75 -13.26 10.35
N LYS A 83 3.15 -14.19 11.07
CA LYS A 83 2.17 -13.85 12.11
C LYS A 83 2.90 -13.30 13.33
N ASP A 84 2.30 -12.30 13.94
CA ASP A 84 2.72 -11.82 15.25
C ASP A 84 2.22 -12.74 16.38
N GLU A 85 2.45 -12.34 17.62
CA GLU A 85 2.04 -13.09 18.82
C GLU A 85 0.52 -13.28 18.91
N ASP A 86 -0.25 -12.37 18.34
CA ASP A 86 -1.72 -12.40 18.28
C ASP A 86 -2.26 -13.18 17.06
N GLY A 87 -1.37 -13.71 16.23
CA GLY A 87 -1.71 -14.42 15.02
C GLY A 87 -2.09 -13.52 13.85
N ILE A 88 -1.80 -12.24 13.93
CA ILE A 88 -2.06 -11.23 12.89
C ILE A 88 -0.83 -11.10 12.00
N ARG A 89 -1.05 -10.98 10.69
CA ARG A 89 -0.01 -10.66 9.71
C ARG A 89 -0.04 -9.17 9.43
N LYS A 90 0.96 -8.46 9.90
CA LYS A 90 1.08 -7.03 9.80
C LYS A 90 2.44 -6.61 9.25
N PHE A 91 2.41 -5.79 8.23
CA PHE A 91 3.60 -5.17 7.65
C PHE A 91 3.59 -3.67 7.93
N GLU A 92 4.73 -3.14 8.32
CA GLU A 92 4.94 -1.72 8.60
C GLU A 92 6.20 -1.22 7.90
N ILE A 93 6.13 -0.07 7.25
CA ILE A 93 7.28 0.65 6.70
C ILE A 93 7.11 2.14 6.92
N GLY A 94 8.21 2.87 7.07
CA GLY A 94 8.16 4.30 7.38
C GLY A 94 7.81 4.58 8.85
N THR A 95 7.84 3.58 9.72
CA THR A 95 7.65 3.72 11.16
C THR A 95 8.98 3.71 11.89
N ARG A 96 9.01 4.18 13.14
CA ARG A 96 10.21 4.07 13.99
C ARG A 96 10.65 2.61 14.17
N LYS A 97 9.70 1.71 14.29
CA LYS A 97 9.97 0.27 14.45
C LYS A 97 10.63 -0.34 13.22
N SER A 98 10.23 0.11 12.01
CA SER A 98 10.83 -0.38 10.77
C SER A 98 12.23 0.15 10.52
N GLY A 99 12.62 1.25 11.15
CA GLY A 99 13.89 1.93 10.94
C GLY A 99 14.06 2.56 9.55
N THR A 100 13.02 2.51 8.72
CA THR A 100 13.02 3.06 7.36
C THR A 100 12.22 4.34 7.34
N ARG A 101 12.76 5.39 6.76
CA ARG A 101 12.09 6.67 6.57
C ARG A 101 11.68 6.83 5.12
N ILE A 102 10.44 7.27 4.89
CA ILE A 102 9.93 7.56 3.56
C ILE A 102 9.53 9.04 3.55
N SER A 103 10.29 9.85 2.82
CA SER A 103 10.03 11.28 2.66
C SER A 103 9.47 11.56 1.29
N PHE A 104 8.64 12.59 1.18
CA PHE A 104 8.13 13.07 -0.09
C PHE A 104 9.16 13.94 -0.81
N GLU A 105 9.23 13.77 -2.12
CA GLU A 105 10.11 14.54 -2.99
C GLU A 105 9.30 15.19 -4.12
N PRO A 106 9.68 16.41 -4.57
CA PRO A 106 9.02 17.01 -5.72
C PRO A 106 9.21 16.17 -7.01
N PRO A 107 8.27 16.24 -7.95
CA PRO A 107 7.08 17.10 -7.93
C PRO A 107 6.02 16.59 -6.96
N PHE A 108 5.31 17.50 -6.30
CA PHE A 108 4.20 17.15 -5.42
C PHE A 108 2.90 17.01 -6.20
N GLY A 109 1.98 16.20 -5.71
CA GLY A 109 0.72 15.92 -6.37
C GLY A 109 0.01 14.69 -5.82
N THR A 110 -0.74 14.02 -6.66
CA THR A 110 -1.41 12.76 -6.30
C THR A 110 -0.42 11.61 -6.33
N GLU A 111 -0.35 10.87 -5.24
CA GLU A 111 0.46 9.68 -5.09
C GLU A 111 -0.40 8.51 -4.61
N ALA A 112 0.09 7.30 -4.76
CA ALA A 112 -0.65 6.11 -4.35
C ALA A 112 0.24 5.00 -3.82
N VAL A 113 -0.31 4.22 -2.90
CA VAL A 113 0.24 2.95 -2.45
C VAL A 113 -0.66 1.84 -2.97
N ILE A 114 -0.08 0.83 -3.59
CA ILE A 114 -0.79 -0.36 -4.09
C ILE A 114 -0.25 -1.57 -3.34
N ALA A 115 -1.12 -2.27 -2.63
CA ALA A 115 -0.79 -3.51 -1.95
C ALA A 115 -1.44 -4.69 -2.65
N ILE A 116 -0.66 -5.74 -2.90
CA ILE A 116 -1.12 -6.98 -3.51
C ILE A 116 -0.74 -8.12 -2.58
N ALA A 117 -1.74 -8.90 -2.17
CA ALA A 117 -1.55 -10.05 -1.31
C ALA A 117 -1.96 -11.35 -2.00
N GLY A 118 -1.16 -12.39 -1.81
CA GLY A 118 -1.40 -13.70 -2.38
C GLY A 118 -0.71 -14.81 -1.60
N THR A 119 -0.79 -16.03 -2.11
CA THR A 119 -0.05 -17.18 -1.56
C THR A 119 1.36 -17.28 -2.13
N ARG A 120 1.62 -16.58 -3.22
CA ARG A 120 2.89 -16.51 -3.95
C ARG A 120 3.07 -15.13 -4.58
N PRO A 121 4.27 -14.80 -5.07
CA PRO A 121 4.47 -13.58 -5.85
C PRO A 121 3.58 -13.52 -7.08
N LEU A 122 3.03 -12.34 -7.37
CA LEU A 122 2.45 -12.04 -8.67
C LEU A 122 3.58 -11.85 -9.67
N ILE A 123 3.55 -12.63 -10.75
CA ILE A 123 4.58 -12.56 -11.80
C ILE A 123 4.21 -11.44 -12.76
N MET A 124 5.02 -10.41 -12.79
CA MET A 124 4.90 -9.31 -13.75
C MET A 124 6.04 -9.38 -14.76
N LYS A 125 5.79 -8.92 -15.98
CA LYS A 125 6.89 -8.69 -16.93
C LYS A 125 7.89 -7.73 -16.30
N THR A 126 9.17 -7.95 -16.56
CA THR A 126 10.22 -7.06 -16.08
C THR A 126 9.98 -5.64 -16.60
N LEU A 127 9.67 -4.74 -15.69
CA LEU A 127 9.54 -3.33 -15.96
C LEU A 127 10.86 -2.61 -15.61
N PRO A 128 11.15 -1.47 -16.21
CA PRO A 128 12.25 -0.62 -15.77
C PRO A 128 12.11 -0.31 -14.27
N LYS A 129 13.23 -0.05 -13.61
CA LYS A 129 13.26 0.21 -12.17
C LYS A 129 12.32 1.36 -11.74
N ASN A 130 12.14 2.34 -12.63
CA ASN A 130 11.18 3.44 -12.51
C ASN A 130 10.27 3.41 -13.74
N ALA A 131 9.33 2.47 -13.76
CA ALA A 131 8.36 2.36 -14.85
C ALA A 131 7.41 3.55 -14.84
N ALA A 132 6.97 3.99 -16.03
CA ALA A 132 5.86 4.92 -16.11
C ALA A 132 4.59 4.28 -15.50
N GLU A 133 3.77 5.08 -14.82
CA GLU A 133 2.54 4.60 -14.17
C GLU A 133 1.64 3.82 -15.13
N SER A 134 1.45 4.31 -16.37
CA SER A 134 0.63 3.64 -17.37
C SER A 134 1.15 2.24 -17.72
N ASP A 135 2.46 2.10 -17.93
CA ASP A 135 3.08 0.81 -18.25
C ASP A 135 3.01 -0.14 -17.05
N PHE A 136 3.19 0.39 -15.84
CA PHE A 136 3.05 -0.36 -14.60
C PHE A 136 1.61 -0.86 -14.41
N MET A 137 0.60 0.00 -14.58
CA MET A 137 -0.80 -0.37 -14.41
C MET A 137 -1.26 -1.39 -15.46
N ASP A 138 -0.80 -1.28 -16.70
CA ASP A 138 -1.08 -2.26 -17.76
C ASP A 138 -0.42 -3.60 -17.47
N GLY A 139 0.82 -3.59 -17.01
CA GLY A 139 1.55 -4.78 -16.58
C GLY A 139 0.89 -5.47 -15.39
N LEU A 140 0.43 -4.69 -14.41
CA LEU A 140 -0.28 -5.19 -13.23
C LEU A 140 -1.62 -5.84 -13.62
N ARG A 141 -2.40 -5.17 -14.46
CA ARG A 141 -3.68 -5.71 -14.95
C ARG A 141 -3.47 -7.02 -15.69
N THR A 142 -2.52 -7.06 -16.61
CA THR A 142 -2.18 -8.28 -17.36
C THR A 142 -1.78 -9.42 -16.43
N ALA A 143 -0.93 -9.15 -15.45
CA ALA A 143 -0.48 -10.17 -14.49
C ALA A 143 -1.61 -10.71 -13.62
N LEU A 144 -2.54 -9.86 -13.19
CA LEU A 144 -3.72 -10.27 -12.42
C LEU A 144 -4.69 -11.10 -13.27
N ASP A 145 -4.90 -10.73 -14.54
CA ASP A 145 -5.74 -11.49 -15.47
C ASP A 145 -5.15 -12.87 -15.79
N GLU A 146 -3.84 -12.95 -15.97
CA GLU A 146 -3.14 -14.24 -16.17
C GLU A 146 -3.21 -15.12 -14.92
N ALA A 147 -3.04 -14.55 -13.74
CA ALA A 147 -3.17 -15.27 -12.48
C ALA A 147 -4.59 -15.83 -12.28
N GLU A 148 -5.61 -15.07 -12.64
CA GLU A 148 -7.01 -15.52 -12.58
C GLU A 148 -7.24 -16.72 -13.51
N LYS A 149 -6.69 -16.71 -14.72
CA LYS A 149 -6.74 -17.86 -15.67
C LYS A 149 -6.08 -19.11 -15.12
N ASP A 150 -5.01 -18.94 -14.35
CA ASP A 150 -4.28 -20.03 -13.70
C ASP A 150 -4.88 -20.46 -12.35
N ASN A 151 -6.06 -19.96 -12.00
CA ASN A 151 -6.76 -20.19 -10.73
C ASN A 151 -5.99 -19.69 -9.49
N TYR A 152 -5.14 -18.71 -9.63
CA TYR A 152 -4.53 -18.01 -8.52
C TYR A 152 -5.31 -16.74 -8.16
N ALA A 153 -5.74 -16.66 -6.92
CA ALA A 153 -6.43 -15.51 -6.41
C ALA A 153 -5.47 -14.57 -5.67
N PHE A 154 -5.46 -13.31 -6.09
CA PHE A 154 -4.79 -12.21 -5.40
C PHE A 154 -5.80 -11.22 -4.91
N ALA A 155 -5.51 -10.56 -3.78
CA ALA A 155 -6.22 -9.38 -3.34
C ALA A 155 -5.35 -8.16 -3.61
N ALA A 156 -5.98 -7.10 -4.08
CA ALA A 156 -5.32 -5.82 -4.32
C ALA A 156 -6.09 -4.69 -3.64
N SER A 157 -5.36 -3.75 -3.07
CA SER A 157 -5.92 -2.53 -2.49
C SER A 157 -5.08 -1.34 -2.87
N VAL A 158 -5.73 -0.22 -3.15
CA VAL A 158 -5.09 1.03 -3.53
C VAL A 158 -5.50 2.12 -2.53
N MET A 159 -4.52 2.85 -2.02
CA MET A 159 -4.72 4.04 -1.22
C MET A 159 -4.08 5.23 -1.92
N GLN A 160 -4.91 6.21 -2.27
CA GLN A 160 -4.44 7.49 -2.83
C GLN A 160 -4.21 8.50 -1.74
N MET A 161 -3.25 9.37 -1.96
CA MET A 161 -2.94 10.51 -1.12
C MET A 161 -2.61 11.73 -1.98
N GLN A 162 -2.80 12.91 -1.40
CA GLN A 162 -2.40 14.17 -2.00
C GLN A 162 -1.20 14.71 -1.24
N VAL A 163 -0.13 15.02 -1.96
CA VAL A 163 1.05 15.68 -1.41
C VAL A 163 1.10 17.12 -1.93
N VAL A 164 1.19 18.07 -1.02
CA VAL A 164 1.22 19.49 -1.36
C VAL A 164 2.51 20.16 -0.89
N ASP A 165 2.92 21.18 -1.60
CA ASP A 165 4.01 22.07 -1.18
C ASP A 165 3.60 22.83 0.10
N ARG A 166 4.59 23.29 0.85
CA ARG A 166 4.37 24.07 2.09
C ARG A 166 3.88 25.47 1.83
#